data_a5bf2dfd404c5c5db26d112c605505f4
#
_entry.id   a5bf2dfd404c5c5db26d112c605505f4
#
_cell.length_a   1.000
_cell.length_b   1.000
_cell.length_c   1.000
_cell.angle_alpha   90.00
_cell.angle_beta   90.00
_cell.angle_gamma   90.00
#
_symmetry.space_group_name_H-M   'P 1'
#
loop_
_entity.id
_entity.type
_entity.pdbx_description
1 polymer ?
#
loop_
_entity_poly.entity_id
_entity_poly.type
_entity_poly.pdbx_seq_one_letter_code
_entity_poly.pdbx_strand_id
1 'polypeptide(L)'
;MAKEKITEEELVTRIRGEITSSLGYMGDTISKQREQAMDYYYALPFGNEVEGRSQFVDSTVSDTIEWIKPSLMRVFASGDEMVKFNPVGPEDVPAAKQATDYVNYIFMRDNPGWEIMYSWFTDALLSKNGIVKVWWDETDEWDREEYKGLTEIEFESLVSRTDVEVIEHTVVEEDGVEAQMTEEMQEPVVLHDVVITRNAGKGKVVIENVPPSEFLISRESKNIQDARFVCHRVKKTLSELKEMYPDEDIDPETLGGGGGDSGMMAFSAERLARYRYDNSASNFGGWGDADVADEEGLREYWLHECYLKTDYDGDGITELRKLCVVGNKVLENDEVDFIPFISLTPIKIPHKFFGLSIADLIMDLQLIKSTLMRNLMDNMYNQNFGRFTVLEGQANLDDLLTQRPGGIVRVKSPGAVQRLDTPTLEPYSFQMLEYLDGIRESRAGISKHSQGLDENALKSHTTATAVAQVMSAAQQRVELIARNFAETGVKELMRVIYSLV
;
A
#
# COMPACT_ATOMS: atom_id res chain seq x y z
N MET A 1 -36.99 -15.63 -28.19
CA MET A 1 -35.81 -16.47 -28.51
C MET A 1 -34.91 -16.35 -27.28
N ALA A 2 -34.75 -17.45 -26.54
CA ALA A 2 -33.76 -17.50 -25.49
C ALA A 2 -32.39 -17.26 -26.17
N LYS A 3 -31.68 -16.21 -25.78
CA LYS A 3 -30.32 -16.02 -26.23
C LYS A 3 -29.48 -17.10 -25.55
N GLU A 4 -28.49 -17.61 -26.24
CA GLU A 4 -27.53 -18.57 -25.68
C GLU A 4 -26.70 -17.88 -24.62
N LYS A 5 -26.36 -18.60 -23.55
CA LYS A 5 -25.39 -18.14 -22.55
C LYS A 5 -24.08 -17.78 -23.24
N ILE A 6 -23.40 -16.74 -22.73
CA ILE A 6 -22.10 -16.37 -23.25
C ILE A 6 -21.12 -17.54 -23.05
N THR A 7 -20.34 -17.85 -24.06
CA THR A 7 -19.30 -18.90 -23.98
C THR A 7 -18.09 -18.40 -23.19
N GLU A 8 -17.32 -19.33 -22.60
CA GLU A 8 -16.08 -18.95 -21.87
C GLU A 8 -15.09 -18.21 -22.75
N GLU A 9 -14.93 -18.58 -24.01
CA GLU A 9 -14.04 -17.89 -24.96
C GLU A 9 -14.46 -16.43 -25.21
N GLU A 10 -15.76 -16.19 -25.30
CA GLU A 10 -16.30 -14.83 -25.45
C GLU A 10 -16.09 -14.00 -24.18
N LEU A 11 -16.25 -14.61 -22.98
CA LEU A 11 -15.96 -13.98 -21.70
C LEU A 11 -14.50 -13.60 -21.59
N VAL A 12 -13.57 -14.51 -21.85
CA VAL A 12 -12.12 -14.25 -21.83
C VAL A 12 -11.75 -13.13 -22.80
N THR A 13 -12.32 -13.16 -24.03
CA THR A 13 -12.09 -12.11 -25.02
C THR A 13 -12.58 -10.76 -24.53
N ARG A 14 -13.77 -10.70 -23.90
CA ARG A 14 -14.34 -9.47 -23.34
C ARG A 14 -13.49 -8.93 -22.19
N ILE A 15 -13.10 -9.81 -21.24
CA ILE A 15 -12.23 -9.46 -20.11
C ILE A 15 -10.90 -8.90 -20.61
N ARG A 16 -10.26 -9.53 -21.57
CA ARG A 16 -9.00 -9.04 -22.16
C ARG A 16 -9.16 -7.68 -22.83
N GLY A 17 -10.27 -7.44 -23.50
CA GLY A 17 -10.60 -6.15 -24.07
C GLY A 17 -10.70 -5.06 -22.99
N GLU A 18 -11.38 -5.33 -21.88
CA GLU A 18 -11.52 -4.40 -20.75
C GLU A 18 -10.19 -4.20 -20.01
N ILE A 19 -9.40 -5.27 -19.79
CA ILE A 19 -8.04 -5.18 -19.21
C ILE A 19 -7.16 -4.28 -20.09
N THR A 20 -7.10 -4.54 -21.40
CA THR A 20 -6.27 -3.76 -22.34
C THR A 20 -6.68 -2.28 -22.37
N SER A 21 -7.99 -2.02 -22.39
CA SER A 21 -8.53 -0.66 -22.35
C SER A 21 -8.17 0.08 -21.04
N SER A 22 -8.31 -0.62 -19.90
CA SER A 22 -7.97 -0.07 -18.57
C SER A 22 -6.46 0.15 -18.42
N LEU A 23 -5.63 -0.78 -18.89
CA LEU A 23 -4.18 -0.67 -18.89
C LEU A 23 -3.70 0.51 -19.75
N GLY A 24 -4.26 0.71 -20.93
CA GLY A 24 -3.93 1.85 -21.77
C GLY A 24 -4.21 3.18 -21.09
N TYR A 25 -5.39 3.33 -20.50
CA TYR A 25 -5.76 4.55 -19.79
C TYR A 25 -4.90 4.81 -18.54
N MET A 26 -4.73 3.80 -17.70
CA MET A 26 -4.00 3.95 -16.44
C MET A 26 -2.49 4.00 -16.66
N GLY A 27 -1.95 3.19 -17.55
CA GLY A 27 -0.50 3.09 -17.81
C GLY A 27 0.10 4.33 -18.41
N ASP A 28 -0.60 4.97 -19.34
CA ASP A 28 -0.08 6.15 -20.03
C ASP A 28 -0.03 7.41 -19.19
N THR A 29 -0.96 7.57 -18.27
CA THR A 29 -1.11 8.83 -17.52
C THR A 29 -0.93 8.60 -16.01
N ILE A 30 -1.74 7.74 -15.41
CA ILE A 30 -1.81 7.61 -13.94
C ILE A 30 -0.54 6.95 -13.39
N SER A 31 -0.08 5.85 -14.03
CA SER A 31 1.11 5.13 -13.57
C SER A 31 2.36 5.99 -13.63
N LYS A 32 2.54 6.78 -14.71
CA LYS A 32 3.68 7.72 -14.82
C LYS A 32 3.65 8.79 -13.72
N GLN A 33 2.46 9.30 -13.39
CA GLN A 33 2.33 10.28 -12.32
C GLN A 33 2.61 9.69 -10.95
N ARG A 34 2.23 8.43 -10.71
CA ARG A 34 2.54 7.70 -9.47
C ARG A 34 4.03 7.38 -9.37
N GLU A 35 4.65 6.91 -10.46
CA GLU A 35 6.10 6.71 -10.54
C GLU A 35 6.83 7.99 -10.15
N GLN A 36 6.48 9.11 -10.80
CA GLN A 36 7.06 10.40 -10.50
C GLN A 36 6.84 10.81 -9.04
N ALA A 37 5.64 10.60 -8.48
CA ALA A 37 5.35 10.92 -7.09
C ALA A 37 6.23 10.11 -6.12
N MET A 38 6.50 8.83 -6.42
CA MET A 38 7.41 7.99 -5.64
C MET A 38 8.86 8.47 -5.73
N ASP A 39 9.35 8.82 -6.93
CA ASP A 39 10.70 9.36 -7.11
C ASP A 39 10.90 10.65 -6.29
N TYR A 40 9.90 11.52 -6.26
CA TYR A 40 9.92 12.73 -5.43
C TYR A 40 9.83 12.42 -3.94
N TYR A 41 9.04 11.42 -3.54
CA TYR A 41 8.92 11.00 -2.15
C TYR A 41 10.25 10.46 -1.59
N TYR A 42 10.96 9.66 -2.39
CA TYR A 42 12.27 9.14 -2.02
C TYR A 42 13.41 10.13 -2.27
N ALA A 43 13.11 11.36 -2.70
CA ALA A 43 14.09 12.38 -3.04
C ALA A 43 15.19 11.87 -4.00
N LEU A 44 14.78 11.10 -4.99
CA LEU A 44 15.69 10.59 -6.00
C LEU A 44 16.11 11.70 -6.98
N PRO A 45 17.28 11.58 -7.62
CA PRO A 45 17.73 12.53 -8.62
C PRO A 45 16.71 12.71 -9.75
N PHE A 46 16.45 13.97 -10.14
CA PHE A 46 15.46 14.29 -11.18
C PHE A 46 15.97 14.07 -12.60
N GLY A 47 17.28 13.75 -12.78
CA GLY A 47 17.94 13.63 -14.08
C GLY A 47 18.37 14.96 -14.72
N ASN A 48 18.21 16.08 -14.00
CA ASN A 48 18.67 17.40 -14.41
C ASN A 48 19.94 17.84 -13.66
N GLU A 49 20.57 16.93 -12.93
CA GLU A 49 21.82 17.13 -12.23
C GLU A 49 22.98 17.22 -13.23
N VAL A 50 23.90 18.15 -12.96
CA VAL A 50 25.10 18.34 -13.79
C VAL A 50 26.30 17.78 -13.04
N GLU A 51 27.07 16.93 -13.71
CA GLU A 51 28.29 16.37 -13.15
C GLU A 51 29.28 17.49 -12.75
N GLY A 52 29.87 17.33 -11.58
CA GLY A 52 30.78 18.36 -11.00
C GLY A 52 30.09 19.56 -10.37
N ARG A 53 28.76 19.54 -10.24
CA ARG A 53 27.96 20.51 -9.51
C ARG A 53 27.19 19.84 -8.36
N SER A 54 26.55 20.66 -7.53
CA SER A 54 25.69 20.16 -6.45
C SER A 54 24.54 19.31 -7.00
N GLN A 55 24.35 18.12 -6.41
CA GLN A 55 23.29 17.16 -6.76
C GLN A 55 22.21 17.09 -5.67
N PHE A 56 22.11 18.11 -4.82
CA PHE A 56 21.15 18.15 -3.73
C PHE A 56 19.70 17.99 -4.24
N VAL A 57 18.93 17.12 -3.60
CA VAL A 57 17.49 16.95 -3.78
C VAL A 57 16.80 17.22 -2.46
N ASP A 58 15.80 18.07 -2.47
CA ASP A 58 14.98 18.40 -1.30
C ASP A 58 13.94 17.30 -1.06
N SER A 59 13.50 17.10 0.19
CA SER A 59 12.54 16.07 0.61
C SER A 59 11.13 16.61 0.90
N THR A 60 10.74 17.75 0.28
CA THR A 60 9.49 18.45 0.59
C THR A 60 8.25 17.55 0.49
N VAL A 61 8.18 16.61 -0.46
CA VAL A 61 7.03 15.70 -0.64
C VAL A 61 6.96 14.70 0.51
N SER A 62 8.07 14.04 0.82
CA SER A 62 8.16 13.09 1.92
C SER A 62 7.81 13.76 3.25
N ASP A 63 8.48 14.86 3.57
CA ASP A 63 8.24 15.60 4.81
C ASP A 63 6.77 15.98 4.98
N THR A 64 6.13 16.46 3.90
CA THR A 64 4.73 16.88 3.98
C THR A 64 3.78 15.71 4.21
N ILE A 65 3.98 14.58 3.53
CA ILE A 65 3.15 13.38 3.70
C ILE A 65 3.35 12.81 5.11
N GLU A 66 4.62 12.69 5.58
CA GLU A 66 4.93 12.20 6.92
C GLU A 66 4.36 13.11 8.03
N TRP A 67 4.15 14.38 7.75
CA TRP A 67 3.53 15.31 8.70
C TRP A 67 1.98 15.20 8.74
N ILE A 68 1.34 14.83 7.63
CA ILE A 68 -0.11 14.64 7.57
C ILE A 68 -0.53 13.34 8.26
N LYS A 69 0.21 12.26 8.06
CA LYS A 69 -0.13 10.91 8.54
C LYS A 69 -0.45 10.84 10.05
N PRO A 70 0.38 11.37 10.96
CA PRO A 70 0.07 11.29 12.39
C PRO A 70 -1.24 11.98 12.77
N SER A 71 -1.59 13.06 12.08
CA SER A 71 -2.85 13.77 12.32
C SER A 71 -4.05 12.95 11.86
N LEU A 72 -3.95 12.29 10.71
CA LEU A 72 -4.98 11.37 10.21
C LEU A 72 -5.08 10.13 11.10
N MET A 73 -3.97 9.48 11.43
CA MET A 73 -3.95 8.30 12.31
C MET A 73 -4.58 8.61 13.67
N ARG A 74 -4.34 9.80 14.22
CA ARG A 74 -4.96 10.22 15.48
C ARG A 74 -6.48 10.36 15.37
N VAL A 75 -6.99 10.78 14.22
CA VAL A 75 -8.45 10.90 14.03
C VAL A 75 -9.13 9.54 14.00
N PHE A 76 -8.50 8.54 13.36
CA PHE A 76 -9.14 7.25 13.10
C PHE A 76 -8.69 6.12 14.04
N ALA A 77 -7.46 6.14 14.53
CA ALA A 77 -6.85 5.06 15.30
C ALA A 77 -6.39 5.50 16.71
N SER A 78 -7.05 6.50 17.31
CA SER A 78 -6.71 6.97 18.65
C SER A 78 -7.29 6.13 19.79
N GLY A 79 -8.20 5.23 19.50
CA GLY A 79 -8.86 4.37 20.49
C GLY A 79 -9.24 3.02 19.90
N ASP A 80 -9.80 2.15 20.74
CA ASP A 80 -10.28 0.81 20.34
C ASP A 80 -11.59 0.91 19.51
N GLU A 81 -12.32 2.01 19.61
CA GLU A 81 -13.54 2.26 18.82
C GLU A 81 -13.22 3.22 17.69
N MET A 82 -13.14 2.71 16.46
CA MET A 82 -12.93 3.50 15.24
C MET A 82 -14.23 4.03 14.66
N VAL A 83 -15.29 3.22 14.70
CA VAL A 83 -16.62 3.56 14.21
C VAL A 83 -17.69 3.21 15.24
N LYS A 84 -18.82 3.92 15.13
CA LYS A 84 -19.99 3.70 15.94
C LYS A 84 -21.24 3.56 15.08
N PHE A 85 -21.94 2.45 15.21
CA PHE A 85 -23.25 2.26 14.62
C PHE A 85 -24.30 2.96 15.47
N ASN A 86 -25.12 3.79 14.84
CA ASN A 86 -26.19 4.49 15.52
C ASN A 86 -27.51 3.75 15.32
N PRO A 87 -28.26 3.48 16.40
CA PRO A 87 -29.57 2.82 16.28
C PRO A 87 -30.55 3.73 15.51
N VAL A 88 -31.46 3.12 14.75
CA VAL A 88 -32.54 3.82 14.04
C VAL A 88 -33.76 3.94 14.95
N GLY A 89 -34.06 2.89 15.72
CA GLY A 89 -35.14 2.84 16.70
C GLY A 89 -34.66 2.53 18.12
N PRO A 90 -35.50 2.72 19.13
CA PRO A 90 -35.15 2.38 20.53
C PRO A 90 -34.86 0.90 20.73
N GLU A 91 -35.49 0.03 19.95
CA GLU A 91 -35.31 -1.42 19.96
C GLU A 91 -33.95 -1.85 19.41
N ASP A 92 -33.34 -1.03 18.54
CA ASP A 92 -32.07 -1.32 17.87
C ASP A 92 -30.83 -0.99 18.73
N VAL A 93 -31.01 -0.36 19.90
CA VAL A 93 -29.89 0.10 20.73
C VAL A 93 -28.92 -1.03 21.13
N PRO A 94 -29.40 -2.22 21.62
CA PRO A 94 -28.51 -3.32 21.92
C PRO A 94 -27.78 -3.87 20.70
N ALA A 95 -28.49 -4.02 19.59
CA ALA A 95 -27.94 -4.52 18.32
C ALA A 95 -26.89 -3.57 17.75
N ALA A 96 -27.14 -2.25 17.76
CA ALA A 96 -26.20 -1.25 17.30
C ALA A 96 -24.91 -1.24 18.14
N LYS A 97 -25.02 -1.45 19.46
CA LYS A 97 -23.86 -1.58 20.35
C LYS A 97 -23.06 -2.85 20.01
N GLN A 98 -23.73 -3.99 19.89
CA GLN A 98 -23.10 -5.26 19.54
C GLN A 98 -22.41 -5.17 18.17
N ALA A 99 -23.05 -4.57 17.16
CA ALA A 99 -22.47 -4.35 15.85
C ALA A 99 -21.22 -3.42 15.92
N THR A 100 -21.27 -2.39 16.78
CA THR A 100 -20.12 -1.50 17.01
C THR A 100 -18.95 -2.28 17.59
N ASP A 101 -19.17 -3.00 18.69
CA ASP A 101 -18.14 -3.76 19.40
C ASP A 101 -17.53 -4.83 18.47
N TYR A 102 -18.37 -5.55 17.72
CA TYR A 102 -17.94 -6.66 16.87
C TYR A 102 -17.18 -6.21 15.62
N VAL A 103 -17.67 -5.19 14.90
CA VAL A 103 -16.96 -4.68 13.70
C VAL A 103 -15.63 -4.06 14.06
N ASN A 104 -15.55 -3.31 15.18
CA ASN A 104 -14.27 -2.79 15.65
C ASN A 104 -13.32 -3.91 16.08
N TYR A 105 -13.82 -4.99 16.70
CA TYR A 105 -13.03 -6.17 17.06
C TYR A 105 -12.42 -6.83 15.79
N ILE A 106 -13.24 -7.13 14.79
CA ILE A 106 -12.78 -7.72 13.52
C ILE A 106 -11.69 -6.86 12.88
N PHE A 107 -11.90 -5.54 12.81
CA PHE A 107 -10.96 -4.66 12.16
C PHE A 107 -9.65 -4.50 12.94
N MET A 108 -9.71 -4.33 14.26
CA MET A 108 -8.54 -3.97 15.08
C MET A 108 -7.84 -5.18 15.71
N ARG A 109 -8.52 -6.34 15.84
CA ARG A 109 -7.99 -7.53 16.53
C ARG A 109 -7.78 -8.72 15.62
N ASP A 110 -8.77 -9.05 14.79
CA ASP A 110 -8.66 -10.18 13.85
C ASP A 110 -7.80 -9.78 12.65
N ASN A 111 -7.78 -8.49 12.30
CA ASN A 111 -6.92 -7.93 11.26
C ASN A 111 -5.95 -6.92 11.87
N PRO A 112 -4.77 -6.68 11.25
CA PRO A 112 -3.83 -5.65 11.67
C PRO A 112 -4.31 -4.25 11.27
N GLY A 113 -5.45 -3.81 11.85
CA GLY A 113 -6.19 -2.62 11.44
C GLY A 113 -5.36 -1.34 11.41
N TRP A 114 -4.41 -1.18 12.36
CA TRP A 114 -3.52 -0.02 12.37
C TRP A 114 -2.59 0.02 11.16
N GLU A 115 -2.00 -1.13 10.79
CA GLU A 115 -1.07 -1.26 9.67
C GLU A 115 -1.80 -1.08 8.33
N ILE A 116 -3.01 -1.66 8.23
CA ILE A 116 -3.89 -1.50 7.07
C ILE A 116 -4.19 -0.02 6.85
N MET A 117 -4.59 0.71 7.89
CA MET A 117 -4.88 2.14 7.78
C MET A 117 -3.67 2.97 7.44
N TYR A 118 -2.51 2.68 8.06
CA TYR A 118 -1.27 3.39 7.79
C TYR A 118 -0.87 3.27 6.31
N SER A 119 -0.90 2.06 5.77
CA SER A 119 -0.58 1.78 4.38
C SER A 119 -1.62 2.39 3.43
N TRP A 120 -2.90 2.24 3.75
CA TRP A 120 -4.01 2.78 2.96
C TRP A 120 -3.98 4.30 2.83
N PHE A 121 -3.71 5.00 3.94
CA PHE A 121 -3.57 6.45 3.93
C PHE A 121 -2.32 6.90 3.19
N THR A 122 -1.21 6.18 3.35
CA THR A 122 0.04 6.48 2.64
C THR A 122 -0.15 6.37 1.12
N ASP A 123 -0.77 5.28 0.65
CA ASP A 123 -1.08 5.11 -0.77
C ASP A 123 -2.02 6.20 -1.29
N ALA A 124 -3.04 6.56 -0.53
CA ALA A 124 -3.95 7.63 -0.94
C ALA A 124 -3.24 8.99 -1.05
N LEU A 125 -2.40 9.34 -0.06
CA LEU A 125 -1.68 10.61 -0.03
C LEU A 125 -0.60 10.72 -1.11
N LEU A 126 0.03 9.60 -1.47
CA LEU A 126 1.11 9.53 -2.45
C LEU A 126 0.60 9.20 -3.86
N SER A 127 -0.22 8.15 -3.99
CA SER A 127 -0.60 7.52 -5.26
C SER A 127 -2.00 7.89 -5.74
N LYS A 128 -2.60 8.98 -5.24
CA LYS A 128 -3.95 9.50 -5.56
C LYS A 128 -5.10 8.73 -4.95
N ASN A 129 -5.04 7.42 -4.95
CA ASN A 129 -6.04 6.52 -4.36
C ASN A 129 -5.33 5.44 -3.58
N GLY A 130 -5.79 5.18 -2.35
CA GLY A 130 -5.49 3.95 -1.62
C GLY A 130 -6.64 2.97 -1.80
N ILE A 131 -6.36 1.69 -1.91
CA ILE A 131 -7.36 0.66 -2.17
C ILE A 131 -7.17 -0.47 -1.17
N VAL A 132 -8.27 -0.97 -0.62
CA VAL A 132 -8.31 -2.18 0.19
C VAL A 132 -9.32 -3.14 -0.41
N LYS A 133 -9.05 -4.44 -0.26
CA LYS A 133 -9.94 -5.55 -0.57
C LYS A 133 -10.44 -6.15 0.73
N VAL A 134 -11.72 -6.52 0.77
CA VAL A 134 -12.36 -7.15 1.92
C VAL A 134 -13.13 -8.36 1.44
N TRP A 135 -12.86 -9.52 2.02
CA TRP A 135 -13.59 -10.74 1.66
C TRP A 135 -13.74 -11.66 2.86
N TRP A 136 -14.63 -12.60 2.74
CA TRP A 136 -14.77 -13.69 3.68
C TRP A 136 -13.82 -14.80 3.27
N ASP A 137 -12.94 -15.21 4.18
CA ASP A 137 -12.03 -16.33 4.00
C ASP A 137 -12.60 -17.55 4.71
N GLU A 138 -12.91 -18.58 3.94
CA GLU A 138 -13.47 -19.84 4.43
C GLU A 138 -12.37 -20.86 4.79
N THR A 139 -11.10 -20.44 4.76
CA THR A 139 -10.00 -21.36 5.03
C THR A 139 -10.12 -21.95 6.41
N ASP A 140 -10.20 -23.29 6.47
CA ASP A 140 -10.26 -24.04 7.71
C ASP A 140 -8.96 -23.87 8.50
N GLU A 141 -9.03 -23.30 9.67
CA GLU A 141 -7.91 -23.26 10.62
C GLU A 141 -7.98 -24.52 11.49
N TRP A 142 -7.03 -25.42 11.30
CA TRP A 142 -6.91 -26.65 12.08
C TRP A 142 -5.99 -26.43 13.27
N ASP A 143 -6.56 -26.40 14.49
CA ASP A 143 -5.81 -26.37 15.74
C ASP A 143 -5.47 -27.78 16.20
N ARG A 144 -4.20 -28.03 16.50
CA ARG A 144 -3.73 -29.29 17.05
C ARG A 144 -3.83 -29.25 18.57
N GLU A 145 -4.66 -30.12 19.14
CA GLU A 145 -4.84 -30.27 20.58
C GLU A 145 -4.41 -31.68 21.00
N GLU A 146 -3.74 -31.80 22.17
CA GLU A 146 -3.29 -33.04 22.75
C GLU A 146 -4.04 -33.28 24.08
N TYR A 147 -4.74 -34.40 24.16
CA TYR A 147 -5.47 -34.83 25.37
C TYR A 147 -4.85 -36.10 25.92
N LYS A 148 -4.61 -36.16 27.23
CA LYS A 148 -4.01 -37.32 27.90
C LYS A 148 -4.94 -37.81 29.01
N GLY A 149 -5.08 -39.16 29.11
CA GLY A 149 -5.80 -39.80 30.15
C GLY A 149 -7.31 -39.59 30.08
N LEU A 150 -7.89 -39.53 28.85
CA LEU A 150 -9.33 -39.47 28.65
C LEU A 150 -9.99 -40.81 28.99
N THR A 151 -11.12 -40.78 29.66
CA THR A 151 -11.96 -41.97 29.84
C THR A 151 -12.67 -42.30 28.51
N GLU A 152 -13.13 -43.57 28.35
CA GLU A 152 -13.77 -44.03 27.12
C GLU A 152 -15.01 -43.16 26.73
N ILE A 153 -15.77 -42.70 27.72
CA ILE A 153 -16.92 -41.82 27.49
C ILE A 153 -16.50 -40.43 27.00
N GLU A 154 -15.41 -39.89 27.54
CA GLU A 154 -14.87 -38.59 27.12
C GLU A 154 -14.29 -38.69 25.71
N PHE A 155 -13.59 -39.79 25.43
CA PHE A 155 -13.03 -40.05 24.09
C PHE A 155 -14.15 -40.22 23.05
N GLU A 156 -15.18 -41.03 23.34
CA GLU A 156 -16.31 -41.21 22.43
C GLU A 156 -17.08 -39.89 22.20
N SER A 157 -17.23 -39.08 23.25
CA SER A 157 -17.83 -37.73 23.16
C SER A 157 -16.98 -36.78 22.30
N LEU A 158 -15.64 -36.89 22.35
CA LEU A 158 -14.73 -36.06 21.58
C LEU A 158 -14.74 -36.45 20.09
N VAL A 159 -14.67 -37.76 19.82
CA VAL A 159 -14.62 -38.28 18.42
C VAL A 159 -15.98 -38.17 17.71
N SER A 160 -17.10 -38.16 18.46
CA SER A 160 -18.42 -37.97 17.85
C SER A 160 -18.68 -36.55 17.33
N ARG A 161 -17.80 -35.60 17.60
CA ARG A 161 -17.91 -34.24 17.08
C ARG A 161 -17.48 -34.20 15.62
N THR A 162 -18.23 -33.49 14.80
CA THR A 162 -17.96 -33.34 13.36
C THR A 162 -16.79 -32.37 13.04
N ASP A 163 -16.35 -31.61 14.03
CA ASP A 163 -15.28 -30.60 13.95
C ASP A 163 -13.90 -31.17 14.37
N VAL A 164 -13.81 -32.49 14.65
CA VAL A 164 -12.60 -33.11 15.21
C VAL A 164 -12.14 -34.25 14.31
N GLU A 165 -10.86 -34.23 13.95
CA GLU A 165 -10.17 -35.31 13.26
C GLU A 165 -9.08 -35.88 14.15
N VAL A 166 -9.06 -37.18 14.37
CA VAL A 166 -8.05 -37.86 15.21
C VAL A 166 -6.82 -38.17 14.39
N ILE A 167 -5.67 -37.58 14.76
CA ILE A 167 -4.38 -37.84 14.11
C ILE A 167 -3.68 -39.05 14.74
N GLU A 168 -3.59 -39.07 16.07
CA GLU A 168 -2.91 -40.14 16.82
C GLU A 168 -3.77 -40.55 18.00
N HIS A 169 -3.91 -41.85 18.21
CA HIS A 169 -4.62 -42.42 19.33
C HIS A 169 -3.80 -43.52 19.98
N THR A 170 -3.53 -43.41 21.25
CA THR A 170 -2.80 -44.40 22.03
C THR A 170 -3.63 -44.80 23.26
N VAL A 171 -3.81 -46.10 23.46
CA VAL A 171 -4.49 -46.63 24.62
C VAL A 171 -3.46 -46.92 25.71
N VAL A 172 -3.63 -46.31 26.85
CA VAL A 172 -2.78 -46.51 28.03
C VAL A 172 -3.56 -47.34 29.06
N GLU A 173 -3.14 -48.55 29.28
CA GLU A 173 -3.65 -49.39 30.38
C GLU A 173 -2.92 -48.94 31.62
N GLU A 174 -3.63 -48.44 32.62
CA GLU A 174 -3.06 -48.10 33.95
C GLU A 174 -2.83 -49.39 34.72
N ASP A 175 -1.60 -49.97 34.65
CA ASP A 175 -1.17 -51.06 35.49
C ASP A 175 -1.10 -50.63 36.97
N GLY A 176 -2.13 -51.04 37.72
CA GLY A 176 -2.18 -51.31 39.13
C GLY A 176 -1.40 -50.42 40.11
N VAL A 177 -2.07 -49.49 40.69
CA VAL A 177 -1.81 -49.12 42.08
C VAL A 177 -2.43 -50.25 42.94
N GLU A 178 -1.64 -50.88 43.85
CA GLU A 178 -2.05 -51.89 44.82
C GLU A 178 -3.33 -51.43 45.56
N ALA A 179 -4.47 -51.82 45.05
CA ALA A 179 -5.75 -51.67 45.77
C ALA A 179 -5.92 -52.85 46.70
N GLN A 180 -6.01 -52.54 48.00
CA GLN A 180 -6.44 -53.47 49.02
C GLN A 180 -7.81 -54.10 48.60
N MET A 181 -7.83 -55.43 48.66
CA MET A 181 -8.92 -56.31 48.27
C MET A 181 -10.26 -55.86 48.90
N THR A 182 -11.16 -55.48 48.09
CA THR A 182 -12.59 -55.60 48.25
C THR A 182 -13.19 -56.18 46.99
N GLU A 183 -13.84 -57.35 47.13
CA GLU A 183 -14.44 -58.13 46.07
C GLU A 183 -15.63 -57.39 45.43
N GLU A 184 -15.32 -56.57 44.41
CA GLU A 184 -16.25 -56.24 43.35
C GLU A 184 -15.39 -56.09 42.08
N MET A 185 -15.77 -56.82 41.04
CA MET A 185 -15.08 -56.82 39.72
C MET A 185 -15.05 -55.38 39.20
N GLN A 186 -13.90 -54.69 39.33
CA GLN A 186 -13.62 -53.48 38.58
C GLN A 186 -12.90 -53.88 37.29
N GLU A 187 -13.54 -53.63 36.17
CA GLU A 187 -12.89 -53.69 34.85
C GLU A 187 -11.72 -52.72 34.85
N PRO A 188 -10.58 -53.04 34.19
CA PRO A 188 -9.45 -52.10 34.10
C PRO A 188 -9.88 -50.82 33.45
N VAL A 189 -9.56 -49.68 34.08
CA VAL A 189 -9.87 -48.37 33.50
C VAL A 189 -8.92 -48.16 32.34
N VAL A 190 -9.49 -48.18 31.17
CA VAL A 190 -8.75 -47.87 29.93
C VAL A 190 -8.71 -46.35 29.76
N LEU A 191 -7.52 -45.81 29.68
CA LEU A 191 -7.28 -44.38 29.40
C LEU A 191 -6.80 -44.17 27.98
N HIS A 192 -7.24 -43.10 27.35
CA HIS A 192 -6.94 -42.77 26.00
C HIS A 192 -6.12 -41.48 25.95
N ASP A 193 -4.93 -41.56 25.30
CA ASP A 193 -4.15 -40.39 24.91
C ASP A 193 -4.43 -40.15 23.44
N VAL A 194 -4.89 -38.94 23.11
CA VAL A 194 -5.35 -38.62 21.75
C VAL A 194 -4.78 -37.28 21.32
N VAL A 195 -4.25 -37.25 20.12
CA VAL A 195 -3.89 -36.02 19.41
C VAL A 195 -4.94 -35.79 18.33
N ILE A 196 -5.64 -34.71 18.47
CA ILE A 196 -6.69 -34.31 17.52
C ILE A 196 -6.30 -33.05 16.80
N THR A 197 -6.79 -32.92 15.59
CA THR A 197 -6.96 -31.64 14.94
C THR A 197 -8.42 -31.23 15.04
N ARG A 198 -8.62 -30.04 15.53
CA ARG A 198 -9.94 -29.44 15.60
C ARG A 198 -10.03 -28.39 14.52
N ASN A 199 -11.05 -28.57 13.67
CA ASN A 199 -11.40 -27.52 12.72
C ASN A 199 -12.02 -26.35 13.53
N ALA A 200 -11.26 -25.29 13.73
CA ALA A 200 -11.75 -24.06 14.35
C ALA A 200 -12.71 -23.31 13.41
N GLY A 201 -12.92 -23.84 12.21
CA GLY A 201 -13.77 -23.55 11.05
C GLY A 201 -14.81 -22.47 11.22
N LYS A 202 -14.36 -21.30 11.60
CA LYS A 202 -15.15 -20.08 11.50
C LYS A 202 -14.39 -19.23 10.52
N GLY A 203 -14.87 -19.20 9.28
CA GLY A 203 -14.36 -18.25 8.33
C GLY A 203 -14.17 -16.87 8.96
N LYS A 204 -13.22 -16.12 8.49
CA LYS A 204 -12.88 -14.79 9.00
C LYS A 204 -12.95 -13.75 7.91
N VAL A 205 -13.27 -12.52 8.28
CA VAL A 205 -13.17 -11.38 7.38
C VAL A 205 -11.69 -11.02 7.25
N VAL A 206 -11.16 -11.06 6.03
CA VAL A 206 -9.79 -10.66 5.72
C VAL A 206 -9.81 -9.32 4.99
N ILE A 207 -8.89 -8.44 5.39
CA ILE A 207 -8.74 -7.10 4.84
C ILE A 207 -7.30 -6.94 4.39
N GLU A 208 -7.10 -6.64 3.12
CA GLU A 208 -5.78 -6.49 2.52
C GLU A 208 -5.64 -5.16 1.77
N ASN A 209 -4.47 -4.53 1.89
CA ASN A 209 -4.13 -3.36 1.09
C ASN A 209 -3.72 -3.80 -0.32
N VAL A 210 -4.41 -3.28 -1.32
CA VAL A 210 -4.12 -3.55 -2.72
C VAL A 210 -3.17 -2.50 -3.29
N PRO A 211 -1.99 -2.90 -3.76
CA PRO A 211 -1.08 -1.98 -4.40
C PRO A 211 -1.74 -1.27 -5.58
N PRO A 212 -1.65 0.07 -5.69
CA PRO A 212 -2.31 0.81 -6.76
C PRO A 212 -1.96 0.36 -8.19
N SER A 213 -0.78 -0.25 -8.38
CA SER A 213 -0.33 -0.84 -9.65
C SER A 213 -1.01 -2.16 -10.01
N GLU A 214 -1.69 -2.80 -9.06
CA GLU A 214 -2.36 -4.09 -9.23
C GLU A 214 -3.87 -3.94 -9.45
N PHE A 215 -4.39 -2.76 -9.21
CA PHE A 215 -5.81 -2.46 -9.36
C PHE A 215 -6.11 -1.79 -10.70
N LEU A 216 -7.08 -2.31 -11.43
CA LEU A 216 -7.57 -1.76 -12.69
C LEU A 216 -9.04 -1.41 -12.57
N ILE A 217 -9.43 -0.32 -13.21
CA ILE A 217 -10.83 0.13 -13.27
C ILE A 217 -11.13 0.73 -14.64
N SER A 218 -12.36 0.57 -15.09
CA SER A 218 -12.81 1.14 -16.35
C SER A 218 -12.75 2.67 -16.34
N ARG A 219 -12.34 3.27 -17.46
CA ARG A 219 -12.03 4.71 -17.61
C ARG A 219 -13.16 5.65 -17.18
N GLU A 220 -14.39 5.25 -17.43
CA GLU A 220 -15.56 6.12 -17.20
C GLU A 220 -16.13 6.02 -15.79
N SER A 221 -15.55 5.20 -14.94
CA SER A 221 -16.03 4.95 -13.59
C SER A 221 -15.85 6.18 -12.69
N LYS A 222 -16.85 6.42 -11.86
CA LYS A 222 -16.84 7.47 -10.83
C LYS A 222 -16.58 6.89 -9.44
N ASN A 223 -17.12 5.70 -9.20
CA ASN A 223 -16.98 4.91 -7.97
C ASN A 223 -16.70 3.45 -8.36
N ILE A 224 -16.22 2.65 -7.40
CA ILE A 224 -15.95 1.25 -7.63
C ILE A 224 -17.25 0.46 -7.86
N GLN A 225 -18.27 0.66 -7.03
CA GLN A 225 -19.53 -0.09 -7.11
C GLN A 225 -20.33 0.18 -8.41
N ASP A 226 -20.21 1.39 -8.98
CA ASP A 226 -20.85 1.74 -10.24
C ASP A 226 -20.03 1.31 -11.47
N ALA A 227 -18.77 0.90 -11.25
CA ALA A 227 -17.88 0.55 -12.33
C ALA A 227 -18.43 -0.62 -13.16
N ARG A 228 -18.21 -0.55 -14.47
CA ARG A 228 -18.55 -1.63 -15.39
C ARG A 228 -17.55 -2.78 -15.28
N PHE A 229 -16.28 -2.45 -15.01
CA PHE A 229 -15.20 -3.38 -14.91
C PHE A 229 -14.21 -2.93 -13.83
N VAL A 230 -13.85 -3.85 -12.95
CA VAL A 230 -12.79 -3.73 -11.94
C VAL A 230 -11.98 -5.02 -11.98
N CYS A 231 -10.67 -4.92 -11.85
CA CYS A 231 -9.82 -6.08 -11.82
C CYS A 231 -8.66 -5.89 -10.84
N HIS A 232 -8.41 -6.90 -10.04
CA HIS A 232 -7.22 -7.05 -9.23
C HIS A 232 -6.33 -8.09 -9.90
N ARG A 233 -5.09 -7.73 -10.18
CA ARG A 233 -4.13 -8.64 -10.80
C ARG A 233 -2.96 -8.91 -9.86
N VAL A 234 -2.76 -10.17 -9.57
CA VAL A 234 -1.72 -10.64 -8.66
C VAL A 234 -0.87 -11.67 -9.35
N LYS A 235 0.42 -11.69 -9.06
CA LYS A 235 1.29 -12.79 -9.46
C LYS A 235 1.14 -13.92 -8.45
N LYS A 236 0.89 -15.11 -8.93
CA LYS A 236 0.81 -16.34 -8.16
C LYS A 236 1.66 -17.43 -8.80
N THR A 237 2.27 -18.26 -7.98
CA THR A 237 2.99 -19.44 -8.46
C THR A 237 1.99 -20.53 -8.92
N LEU A 238 2.44 -21.43 -9.78
CA LEU A 238 1.59 -22.55 -10.21
C LEU A 238 1.14 -23.40 -9.02
N SER A 239 2.00 -23.59 -8.02
CA SER A 239 1.68 -24.32 -6.79
C SER A 239 0.54 -23.65 -6.01
N GLU A 240 0.62 -22.32 -5.80
CA GLU A 240 -0.43 -21.56 -5.13
C GLU A 240 -1.75 -21.58 -5.90
N LEU A 241 -1.69 -21.53 -7.24
CA LEU A 241 -2.90 -21.61 -8.07
C LEU A 241 -3.59 -22.97 -7.96
N LYS A 242 -2.82 -24.07 -7.92
CA LYS A 242 -3.37 -25.42 -7.73
C LYS A 242 -3.93 -25.64 -6.31
N GLU A 243 -3.35 -24.98 -5.31
CA GLU A 243 -3.87 -25.01 -3.95
C GLU A 243 -5.18 -24.21 -3.82
N MET A 244 -5.24 -23.03 -4.46
CA MET A 244 -6.46 -22.19 -4.45
C MET A 244 -7.62 -22.78 -5.24
N TYR A 245 -7.34 -23.53 -6.30
CA TYR A 245 -8.35 -24.11 -7.21
C TYR A 245 -8.10 -25.60 -7.44
N PRO A 246 -8.30 -26.45 -6.40
CA PRO A 246 -7.98 -27.88 -6.47
C PRO A 246 -8.84 -28.66 -7.48
N ASP A 247 -10.05 -28.18 -7.75
CA ASP A 247 -11.01 -28.82 -8.67
C ASP A 247 -10.70 -28.51 -10.14
N GLU A 248 -9.82 -27.55 -10.41
CA GLU A 248 -9.50 -27.11 -11.75
C GLU A 248 -8.19 -27.72 -12.26
N ASP A 249 -8.24 -28.35 -13.43
CA ASP A 249 -7.02 -28.90 -14.07
C ASP A 249 -6.16 -27.76 -14.65
N ILE A 250 -5.17 -27.32 -13.88
CA ILE A 250 -4.27 -26.22 -14.25
C ILE A 250 -3.01 -26.81 -14.89
N ASP A 251 -3.02 -26.87 -16.24
CA ASP A 251 -1.88 -27.30 -17.02
C ASP A 251 -1.07 -26.09 -17.54
N PRO A 252 0.23 -26.00 -17.25
CA PRO A 252 1.12 -24.94 -17.70
C PRO A 252 1.10 -24.69 -19.22
N GLU A 253 0.88 -25.73 -20.02
CA GLU A 253 0.84 -25.61 -21.48
C GLU A 253 -0.41 -24.85 -21.96
N THR A 254 -1.54 -25.00 -21.27
CA THR A 254 -2.81 -24.33 -21.61
C THR A 254 -2.85 -22.88 -21.15
N LEU A 255 -2.12 -22.53 -20.09
CA LEU A 255 -2.06 -21.15 -19.57
C LEU A 255 -1.31 -20.19 -20.50
N GLY A 256 -0.58 -20.71 -21.49
CA GLY A 256 0.28 -19.90 -22.35
C GLY A 256 1.54 -19.47 -21.59
N GLY A 257 2.68 -19.43 -22.24
CA GLY A 257 3.95 -19.13 -21.57
C GLY A 257 3.86 -17.91 -20.66
N GLY A 258 4.24 -18.07 -19.42
CA GLY A 258 4.09 -17.12 -18.33
C GLY A 258 4.68 -15.71 -18.52
N GLY A 259 5.22 -15.39 -19.68
CA GLY A 259 5.82 -14.09 -20.02
C GLY A 259 5.12 -13.29 -21.12
N GLY A 260 4.03 -13.81 -21.71
CA GLY A 260 3.48 -13.26 -22.98
C GLY A 260 2.39 -12.19 -22.85
N ASP A 261 1.97 -11.82 -21.68
CA ASP A 261 0.95 -10.78 -21.54
C ASP A 261 1.55 -9.39 -21.77
N SER A 262 1.13 -8.73 -22.87
CA SER A 262 1.55 -7.36 -23.20
C SER A 262 1.21 -6.34 -22.08
N GLY A 263 0.34 -6.70 -21.14
CA GLY A 263 0.09 -5.97 -19.90
C GLY A 263 1.23 -6.07 -18.87
N MET A 264 2.19 -6.98 -19.05
CA MET A 264 3.30 -7.21 -18.12
C MET A 264 4.26 -6.00 -18.05
N MET A 265 4.47 -5.29 -19.16
CA MET A 265 5.27 -4.06 -19.17
C MET A 265 4.51 -2.83 -18.65
N ALA A 266 3.18 -2.84 -18.69
CA ALA A 266 2.40 -1.77 -18.11
C ALA A 266 2.57 -1.79 -16.58
N PHE A 267 2.89 -0.65 -15.98
CA PHE A 267 3.16 -0.46 -14.55
C PHE A 267 4.47 -1.09 -14.04
N SER A 268 5.33 -1.65 -14.89
CA SER A 268 6.65 -2.13 -14.46
C SER A 268 7.47 -0.99 -13.82
N ALA A 269 7.43 0.20 -14.40
CA ALA A 269 8.10 1.38 -13.88
C ALA A 269 7.55 1.82 -12.52
N GLU A 270 6.23 1.82 -12.31
CA GLU A 270 5.60 2.12 -11.03
C GLU A 270 5.96 1.08 -9.95
N ARG A 271 6.03 -0.20 -10.31
CA ARG A 271 6.47 -1.26 -9.39
C ARG A 271 7.94 -1.09 -9.03
N LEU A 272 8.80 -0.89 -10.01
CA LEU A 272 10.23 -0.66 -9.80
C LEU A 272 10.49 0.58 -8.96
N ALA A 273 9.68 1.63 -9.10
CA ALA A 273 9.81 2.85 -8.32
C ALA A 273 9.70 2.60 -6.81
N ARG A 274 8.92 1.62 -6.36
CA ARG A 274 8.80 1.25 -4.94
C ARG A 274 10.10 0.71 -4.34
N TYR A 275 10.96 0.11 -5.16
CA TYR A 275 12.24 -0.52 -4.74
C TYR A 275 13.47 0.29 -5.13
N ARG A 276 13.31 1.44 -5.78
CA ARG A 276 14.45 2.26 -6.26
C ARG A 276 15.30 2.84 -5.14
N TYR A 277 14.71 3.11 -3.98
CA TYR A 277 15.40 3.80 -2.89
C TYR A 277 16.55 2.99 -2.29
N ASP A 278 16.50 1.66 -2.33
CA ASP A 278 17.50 0.73 -1.78
C ASP A 278 18.39 0.08 -2.85
N ASN A 279 18.32 0.57 -4.11
CA ASN A 279 19.00 0.00 -5.28
C ASN A 279 18.62 -1.46 -5.60
N SER A 280 17.63 -2.04 -4.93
CA SER A 280 17.17 -3.40 -5.22
C SER A 280 16.48 -3.50 -6.58
N ALA A 281 16.06 -2.37 -7.14
CA ALA A 281 15.50 -2.29 -8.49
C ALA A 281 16.43 -2.82 -9.58
N SER A 282 17.76 -2.74 -9.38
CA SER A 282 18.73 -3.31 -10.34
C SER A 282 18.70 -4.84 -10.37
N ASN A 283 18.27 -5.47 -9.28
CA ASN A 283 18.15 -6.93 -9.17
C ASN A 283 16.76 -7.44 -9.55
N PHE A 284 15.78 -6.55 -9.67
CA PHE A 284 14.40 -6.94 -10.00
C PHE A 284 14.25 -7.50 -11.43
N GLY A 285 15.17 -7.14 -12.34
CA GLY A 285 15.28 -7.74 -13.67
C GLY A 285 16.02 -9.09 -13.71
N GLY A 286 16.67 -9.50 -12.61
CA GLY A 286 17.42 -10.74 -12.52
C GLY A 286 16.68 -11.90 -11.82
N TRP A 287 15.52 -11.65 -11.23
CA TRP A 287 14.67 -12.70 -10.64
C TRP A 287 13.67 -13.28 -11.65
N GLY A 288 13.65 -12.76 -12.87
CA GLY A 288 12.94 -13.35 -13.97
C GLY A 288 13.91 -14.22 -14.77
N ASP A 289 13.65 -15.47 -14.86
CA ASP A 289 13.92 -16.38 -15.95
C ASP A 289 15.12 -17.32 -15.93
N ALA A 290 16.17 -17.18 -15.11
CA ALA A 290 17.30 -18.08 -15.35
C ALA A 290 17.46 -19.24 -14.36
N ASP A 291 17.13 -19.07 -13.07
CA ASP A 291 17.47 -20.09 -12.05
C ASP A 291 16.28 -20.71 -11.31
N VAL A 292 15.09 -20.10 -11.38
CA VAL A 292 13.84 -20.64 -10.78
C VAL A 292 12.98 -21.37 -11.82
N ALA A 293 13.36 -21.30 -13.09
CA ALA A 293 12.62 -21.87 -14.22
C ALA A 293 12.70 -23.41 -14.29
N ASP A 294 13.55 -24.06 -13.50
CA ASP A 294 13.67 -25.52 -13.52
C ASP A 294 12.59 -26.23 -12.68
N GLU A 295 11.99 -25.56 -11.69
CA GLU A 295 10.87 -26.11 -10.95
C GLU A 295 9.55 -25.55 -11.49
N GLU A 296 8.79 -26.39 -12.16
CA GLU A 296 7.52 -26.05 -12.81
C GLU A 296 6.51 -25.42 -11.83
N GLY A 297 6.50 -25.89 -10.57
CA GLY A 297 5.60 -25.40 -9.53
C GLY A 297 5.85 -23.96 -9.09
N LEU A 298 7.08 -23.43 -9.29
CA LEU A 298 7.48 -22.08 -8.89
C LEU A 298 7.31 -21.04 -10.01
N ARG A 299 6.86 -21.47 -11.20
CA ARG A 299 6.58 -20.53 -12.29
C ARG A 299 5.45 -19.57 -11.91
N GLU A 300 5.68 -18.28 -12.12
CA GLU A 300 4.71 -17.22 -11.82
C GLU A 300 3.75 -16.96 -12.99
N TYR A 301 2.48 -16.88 -12.68
CA TYR A 301 1.41 -16.52 -13.60
C TYR A 301 0.63 -15.32 -13.06
N TRP A 302 0.04 -14.55 -13.97
CA TRP A 302 -0.86 -13.47 -13.60
C TRP A 302 -2.26 -14.01 -13.39
N LEU A 303 -2.74 -13.96 -12.15
CA LEU A 303 -4.13 -14.15 -11.79
C LEU A 303 -4.87 -12.80 -11.91
N HIS A 304 -5.91 -12.78 -12.72
CA HIS A 304 -6.79 -11.63 -12.89
C HIS A 304 -8.12 -11.93 -12.22
N GLU A 305 -8.37 -11.34 -11.07
CA GLU A 305 -9.66 -11.37 -10.38
C GLU A 305 -10.48 -10.18 -10.86
N CYS A 306 -11.45 -10.44 -11.71
CA CYS A 306 -12.22 -9.44 -12.43
C CYS A 306 -13.67 -9.41 -11.96
N TYR A 307 -14.20 -8.21 -11.78
CA TYR A 307 -15.61 -7.94 -11.52
C TYR A 307 -16.18 -7.21 -12.72
N LEU A 308 -17.07 -7.88 -13.44
CA LEU A 308 -17.62 -7.41 -14.72
C LEU A 308 -19.14 -7.41 -14.68
N LYS A 309 -19.75 -6.29 -15.08
CA LYS A 309 -21.20 -6.22 -15.35
C LYS A 309 -21.46 -6.70 -16.77
N THR A 310 -22.07 -7.87 -16.91
CA THR A 310 -22.37 -8.50 -18.22
C THR A 310 -23.72 -9.19 -18.18
N ASP A 311 -24.40 -9.24 -19.33
CA ASP A 311 -25.61 -10.04 -19.55
C ASP A 311 -25.12 -11.46 -19.89
N TYR A 312 -25.03 -12.33 -18.86
CA TYR A 312 -24.47 -13.68 -19.00
C TYR A 312 -25.48 -14.68 -19.54
N ASP A 313 -26.72 -14.59 -19.10
CA ASP A 313 -27.80 -15.52 -19.50
C ASP A 313 -28.56 -15.04 -20.74
N GLY A 314 -28.28 -13.85 -21.24
CA GLY A 314 -28.86 -13.29 -22.47
C GLY A 314 -30.28 -12.79 -22.31
N ASP A 315 -30.72 -12.47 -21.08
CA ASP A 315 -32.05 -11.91 -20.78
C ASP A 315 -32.16 -10.40 -21.09
N GLY A 316 -31.04 -9.71 -21.25
CA GLY A 316 -30.94 -8.29 -21.53
C GLY A 316 -30.69 -7.44 -20.27
N ILE A 317 -30.55 -8.06 -19.09
CA ILE A 317 -30.20 -7.44 -17.83
C ILE A 317 -28.73 -7.80 -17.54
N THR A 318 -27.96 -6.83 -17.04
CA THR A 318 -26.56 -7.08 -16.70
C THR A 318 -26.44 -7.53 -15.26
N GLU A 319 -25.78 -8.65 -15.04
CA GLU A 319 -25.39 -9.18 -13.75
C GLU A 319 -23.97 -8.76 -13.39
N LEU A 320 -23.67 -8.65 -12.11
CA LEU A 320 -22.31 -8.49 -11.61
C LEU A 320 -21.71 -9.88 -11.37
N ARG A 321 -20.63 -10.20 -12.09
CA ARG A 321 -19.95 -11.48 -11.97
C ARG A 321 -18.50 -11.32 -11.55
N LYS A 322 -18.08 -12.20 -10.65
CA LYS A 322 -16.67 -12.40 -10.29
C LYS A 322 -16.09 -13.45 -11.24
N LEU A 323 -15.00 -13.13 -11.87
CA LEU A 323 -14.31 -13.97 -12.84
C LEU A 323 -12.82 -14.01 -12.49
N CYS A 324 -12.32 -15.19 -12.15
CA CYS A 324 -10.88 -15.41 -11.95
C CYS A 324 -10.29 -16.04 -13.20
N VAL A 325 -9.35 -15.35 -13.83
CA VAL A 325 -8.78 -15.75 -15.12
C VAL A 325 -7.26 -15.79 -15.04
N VAL A 326 -6.68 -16.90 -15.52
CA VAL A 326 -5.23 -17.05 -15.69
C VAL A 326 -4.96 -17.40 -17.16
N GLY A 327 -4.20 -16.58 -17.84
CA GLY A 327 -3.96 -16.76 -19.27
C GLY A 327 -5.25 -16.78 -20.08
N ASN A 328 -5.63 -17.94 -20.62
CA ASN A 328 -6.85 -18.16 -21.41
C ASN A 328 -7.93 -18.93 -20.66
N LYS A 329 -7.66 -19.37 -19.44
CA LYS A 329 -8.55 -20.23 -18.67
C LYS A 329 -9.31 -19.41 -17.63
N VAL A 330 -10.62 -19.66 -17.52
CA VAL A 330 -11.46 -19.16 -16.43
C VAL A 330 -11.41 -20.21 -15.32
N LEU A 331 -11.00 -19.80 -14.13
CA LEU A 331 -10.93 -20.65 -12.94
C LEU A 331 -12.18 -20.55 -12.08
N GLU A 332 -12.82 -19.38 -12.07
CA GLU A 332 -14.00 -19.10 -11.25
C GLU A 332 -14.94 -18.17 -12.01
N ASN A 333 -16.25 -18.41 -11.92
CA ASN A 333 -17.27 -17.59 -12.55
C ASN A 333 -18.55 -17.60 -11.72
N ASP A 334 -18.63 -16.66 -10.78
CA ASP A 334 -19.72 -16.57 -9.82
C ASP A 334 -20.47 -15.25 -9.94
N GLU A 335 -21.76 -15.29 -9.65
CA GLU A 335 -22.57 -14.08 -9.48
C GLU A 335 -22.34 -13.52 -8.10
N VAL A 336 -22.11 -12.20 -8.00
CA VAL A 336 -21.83 -11.51 -6.74
C VAL A 336 -22.67 -10.24 -6.61
N ASP A 337 -23.03 -9.90 -5.37
CA ASP A 337 -23.89 -8.75 -5.10
C ASP A 337 -23.12 -7.42 -5.09
N PHE A 338 -21.83 -7.44 -4.74
CA PHE A 338 -21.02 -6.22 -4.62
C PHE A 338 -19.54 -6.47 -5.00
N ILE A 339 -18.83 -5.38 -5.26
CA ILE A 339 -17.39 -5.39 -5.57
C ILE A 339 -16.62 -5.20 -4.25
N PRO A 340 -15.74 -6.15 -3.82
CA PRO A 340 -15.12 -6.15 -2.50
C PRO A 340 -13.92 -5.17 -2.38
N PHE A 341 -13.86 -4.15 -3.20
CA PHE A 341 -12.82 -3.13 -3.14
C PHE A 341 -13.35 -1.80 -2.65
N ILE A 342 -12.57 -1.14 -1.82
CA ILE A 342 -12.91 0.16 -1.25
C ILE A 342 -11.74 1.11 -1.47
N SER A 343 -12.03 2.36 -1.89
CA SER A 343 -10.99 3.34 -2.20
C SER A 343 -11.07 4.59 -1.35
N LEU A 344 -9.91 5.10 -0.97
CA LEU A 344 -9.72 6.43 -0.38
C LEU A 344 -9.15 7.40 -1.40
N THR A 345 -9.61 8.65 -1.33
CA THR A 345 -9.09 9.73 -2.19
C THR A 345 -8.95 11.00 -1.35
N PRO A 346 -7.75 11.58 -1.19
CA PRO A 346 -7.56 12.76 -0.35
C PRO A 346 -8.22 14.00 -0.92
N ILE A 347 -8.10 14.21 -2.23
CA ILE A 347 -8.69 15.35 -2.93
C ILE A 347 -9.52 14.83 -4.10
N LYS A 348 -10.83 14.77 -3.90
CA LYS A 348 -11.74 14.23 -4.90
C LYS A 348 -11.98 15.24 -6.03
N ILE A 349 -11.84 14.78 -7.27
CA ILE A 349 -12.26 15.52 -8.46
C ILE A 349 -13.69 15.07 -8.81
N PRO A 350 -14.67 15.97 -8.90
CA PRO A 350 -16.03 15.60 -9.27
C PRO A 350 -16.08 14.79 -10.57
N HIS A 351 -16.88 13.74 -10.59
CA HIS A 351 -17.14 12.87 -11.75
C HIS A 351 -15.94 12.04 -12.24
N LYS A 352 -14.87 11.94 -11.45
CA LYS A 352 -13.70 11.08 -11.74
C LYS A 352 -13.41 10.17 -10.56
N PHE A 353 -12.95 8.96 -10.86
CA PHE A 353 -12.47 8.03 -9.85
C PHE A 353 -11.13 8.48 -9.26
N PHE A 354 -10.16 8.79 -10.13
CA PHE A 354 -8.86 9.29 -9.68
C PHE A 354 -8.93 10.77 -9.32
N GLY A 355 -8.54 11.07 -8.09
CA GLY A 355 -8.39 12.42 -7.58
C GLY A 355 -6.97 12.96 -7.71
N LEU A 356 -6.63 13.90 -6.83
CA LEU A 356 -5.26 14.42 -6.68
C LEU A 356 -4.67 13.91 -5.37
N SER A 357 -3.39 13.55 -5.42
CA SER A 357 -2.58 13.26 -4.23
C SER A 357 -2.04 14.54 -3.61
N ILE A 358 -1.50 14.43 -2.40
CA ILE A 358 -0.74 15.53 -1.80
C ILE A 358 0.56 15.77 -2.59
N ALA A 359 1.19 14.69 -3.08
CA ALA A 359 2.36 14.79 -3.92
C ALA A 359 2.10 15.66 -5.18
N ASP A 360 0.96 15.50 -5.86
CA ASP A 360 0.59 16.29 -7.04
C ASP A 360 0.59 17.81 -6.76
N LEU A 361 0.31 18.23 -5.51
CA LEU A 361 0.24 19.64 -5.14
C LEU A 361 1.60 20.28 -4.89
N ILE A 362 2.63 19.48 -4.58
CA ILE A 362 3.89 19.99 -4.01
C ILE A 362 5.15 19.53 -4.76
N MET A 363 5.05 18.59 -5.71
CA MET A 363 6.21 18.14 -6.51
C MET A 363 6.91 19.28 -7.24
N ASP A 364 6.15 20.22 -7.82
CA ASP A 364 6.67 21.40 -8.49
C ASP A 364 7.52 22.28 -7.55
N LEU A 365 7.10 22.43 -6.31
CA LEU A 365 7.82 23.19 -5.29
C LEU A 365 9.14 22.51 -4.92
N GLN A 366 9.15 21.19 -4.77
CA GLN A 366 10.36 20.41 -4.49
C GLN A 366 11.40 20.57 -5.61
N LEU A 367 10.98 20.52 -6.86
CA LEU A 367 11.86 20.73 -8.03
C LEU A 367 12.49 22.12 -8.01
N ILE A 368 11.67 23.17 -7.82
CA ILE A 368 12.13 24.56 -7.76
C ILE A 368 13.10 24.74 -6.59
N LYS A 369 12.75 24.25 -5.40
CA LYS A 369 13.55 24.38 -4.19
C LYS A 369 14.88 23.64 -4.31
N SER A 370 14.90 22.42 -4.87
CA SER A 370 16.12 21.67 -5.15
C SER A 370 17.05 22.42 -6.10
N THR A 371 16.51 22.97 -7.19
CA THR A 371 17.26 23.75 -8.16
C THR A 371 17.84 25.02 -7.54
N LEU A 372 17.08 25.72 -6.73
CA LEU A 372 17.52 26.91 -6.02
C LEU A 372 18.64 26.59 -5.04
N MET A 373 18.48 25.52 -4.24
CA MET A 373 19.50 25.08 -3.28
C MET A 373 20.79 24.64 -3.97
N ARG A 374 20.71 23.93 -5.11
CA ARG A 374 21.88 23.57 -5.91
C ARG A 374 22.66 24.83 -6.37
N ASN A 375 21.95 25.82 -6.89
CA ASN A 375 22.57 27.07 -7.32
C ASN A 375 23.23 27.84 -6.16
N LEU A 376 22.59 27.83 -4.97
CA LEU A 376 23.17 28.42 -3.76
C LEU A 376 24.45 27.70 -3.33
N MET A 377 24.44 26.37 -3.30
CA MET A 377 25.60 25.54 -2.97
C MET A 377 26.74 25.74 -3.97
N ASP A 378 26.44 25.70 -5.28
CA ASP A 378 27.42 25.89 -6.34
C ASP A 378 28.06 27.27 -6.26
N ASN A 379 27.28 28.31 -5.94
CA ASN A 379 27.82 29.65 -5.75
C ASN A 379 28.71 29.70 -4.51
N MET A 380 28.32 29.06 -3.41
CA MET A 380 29.14 28.95 -2.20
C MET A 380 30.46 28.23 -2.45
N TYR A 381 30.45 27.14 -3.25
CA TYR A 381 31.66 26.44 -3.69
C TYR A 381 32.52 27.34 -4.54
N ASN A 382 31.95 28.06 -5.52
CA ASN A 382 32.70 29.00 -6.36
C ASN A 382 33.28 30.17 -5.58
N GLN A 383 32.62 30.61 -4.51
CA GLN A 383 33.18 31.64 -3.61
C GLN A 383 34.36 31.11 -2.80
N ASN A 384 34.26 29.87 -2.29
CA ASN A 384 35.36 29.29 -1.50
C ASN A 384 36.52 28.83 -2.38
N PHE A 385 36.22 28.21 -3.53
CA PHE A 385 37.19 27.68 -4.50
C PHE A 385 37.08 28.44 -5.82
N GLY A 386 37.33 29.76 -5.74
CA GLY A 386 37.23 30.64 -6.93
C GLY A 386 38.16 30.24 -8.03
N ARG A 387 37.74 30.49 -9.25
CA ARG A 387 38.60 30.35 -10.44
C ARG A 387 39.62 31.46 -10.48
N PHE A 388 40.82 31.13 -10.96
CA PHE A 388 41.91 32.08 -11.14
C PHE A 388 42.25 32.21 -12.63
N THR A 389 42.52 33.42 -13.08
CA THR A 389 43.19 33.68 -14.34
C THR A 389 44.69 33.77 -14.05
N VAL A 390 45.47 33.02 -14.84
CA VAL A 390 46.90 32.92 -14.66
C VAL A 390 47.58 33.31 -15.97
N LEU A 391 48.54 34.24 -15.94
CA LEU A 391 49.38 34.52 -17.09
C LEU A 391 50.32 33.33 -17.31
N GLU A 392 50.27 32.76 -18.54
CA GLU A 392 51.02 31.57 -18.87
C GLU A 392 52.52 31.75 -18.65
N GLY A 393 53.14 30.81 -17.96
CA GLY A 393 54.56 30.82 -17.62
C GLY A 393 55.02 31.81 -16.56
N GLN A 394 54.12 32.61 -15.96
CA GLN A 394 54.44 33.60 -14.92
C GLN A 394 54.09 33.23 -13.49
N ALA A 395 53.35 32.16 -13.29
CA ALA A 395 53.03 31.62 -11.99
C ALA A 395 53.32 30.11 -11.90
N ASN A 396 53.62 29.64 -10.71
CA ASN A 396 53.76 28.20 -10.47
C ASN A 396 52.38 27.57 -10.26
N LEU A 397 51.97 26.73 -11.20
CA LEU A 397 50.68 26.07 -11.21
C LEU A 397 50.54 25.04 -10.06
N ASP A 398 51.63 24.36 -9.68
CA ASP A 398 51.62 23.38 -8.59
C ASP A 398 51.34 24.05 -7.26
N ASP A 399 51.90 25.27 -7.02
CA ASP A 399 51.61 26.03 -5.81
C ASP A 399 50.12 26.48 -5.78
N LEU A 400 49.57 26.82 -6.96
CA LEU A 400 48.20 27.28 -7.10
C LEU A 400 47.18 26.11 -6.93
N LEU A 401 47.53 24.92 -7.44
CA LEU A 401 46.70 23.73 -7.33
C LEU A 401 46.70 23.13 -5.94
N THR A 402 47.76 23.37 -5.16
CA THR A 402 47.91 22.94 -3.78
C THR A 402 47.13 23.89 -2.85
N GLN A 403 45.86 23.66 -2.66
CA GLN A 403 45.00 24.49 -1.81
C GLN A 403 45.24 24.16 -0.32
N ARG A 404 46.25 24.79 0.29
CA ARG A 404 46.48 24.74 1.75
C ARG A 404 46.14 26.07 2.38
N PRO A 405 45.46 26.11 3.53
CA PRO A 405 45.27 27.32 4.28
C PRO A 405 46.63 27.97 4.55
N GLY A 406 46.82 29.25 4.16
CA GLY A 406 48.09 29.95 4.31
C GLY A 406 49.17 29.56 3.30
N GLY A 407 48.84 28.80 2.24
CA GLY A 407 49.81 28.45 1.18
C GLY A 407 50.35 29.69 0.44
N ILE A 408 51.61 29.62 0.03
CA ILE A 408 52.31 30.70 -0.74
C ILE A 408 52.35 30.30 -2.20
N VAL A 409 51.86 31.16 -3.09
CA VAL A 409 51.94 30.98 -4.53
C VAL A 409 53.11 31.84 -5.08
N ARG A 410 54.04 31.20 -5.74
CA ARG A 410 55.20 31.87 -6.32
C ARG A 410 54.84 32.43 -7.70
N VAL A 411 55.06 33.74 -7.87
CA VAL A 411 54.78 34.45 -9.15
C VAL A 411 56.01 35.21 -9.57
N LYS A 412 56.20 35.31 -10.89
CA LYS A 412 57.34 36.08 -11.49
C LYS A 412 57.05 37.58 -11.61
N SER A 413 55.78 37.96 -11.72
CA SER A 413 55.39 39.39 -11.80
C SER A 413 54.15 39.64 -10.93
N PRO A 414 54.02 40.84 -10.32
CA PRO A 414 52.82 41.21 -9.61
C PRO A 414 51.59 41.19 -10.55
N GLY A 415 50.49 40.58 -10.14
CA GLY A 415 49.27 40.50 -10.95
C GLY A 415 49.21 39.32 -11.91
N ALA A 416 50.24 38.42 -11.91
CA ALA A 416 50.21 37.21 -12.75
C ALA A 416 49.10 36.23 -12.45
N VAL A 417 48.54 36.28 -11.24
CA VAL A 417 47.38 35.49 -10.78
C VAL A 417 46.30 36.45 -10.37
N GLN A 418 45.14 36.36 -10.97
CA GLN A 418 43.96 37.14 -10.57
C GLN A 418 42.82 36.21 -10.30
N ARG A 419 42.12 36.43 -9.17
CA ARG A 419 40.88 35.69 -8.89
C ARG A 419 39.75 36.26 -9.75
N LEU A 420 38.98 35.39 -10.38
CA LEU A 420 37.75 35.79 -11.05
C LEU A 420 36.70 36.08 -9.98
N ASP A 421 36.11 37.26 -10.05
CA ASP A 421 35.06 37.64 -9.14
C ASP A 421 33.82 36.74 -9.36
N THR A 422 33.40 36.07 -8.30
CA THR A 422 32.14 35.35 -8.29
C THR A 422 31.10 36.28 -7.62
N PRO A 423 29.94 36.49 -8.26
CA PRO A 423 28.90 37.31 -7.68
C PRO A 423 28.50 36.76 -6.30
N THR A 424 28.36 37.67 -5.34
CA THR A 424 27.93 37.35 -3.98
C THR A 424 26.50 36.85 -4.03
N LEU A 425 26.17 35.91 -3.12
CA LEU A 425 24.80 35.46 -2.93
C LEU A 425 23.91 36.61 -2.53
N GLU A 426 22.86 36.85 -3.31
CA GLU A 426 21.89 37.88 -2.97
C GLU A 426 20.98 37.43 -1.83
N PRO A 427 20.67 38.28 -0.83
CA PRO A 427 19.76 37.95 0.27
C PRO A 427 18.38 37.47 -0.20
N TYR A 428 17.94 37.85 -1.39
CA TYR A 428 16.68 37.45 -2.00
C TYR A 428 16.54 35.93 -2.21
N SER A 429 17.64 35.21 -2.34
CA SER A 429 17.61 33.75 -2.50
C SER A 429 17.07 33.04 -1.27
N PHE A 430 17.40 33.51 -0.08
CA PHE A 430 16.88 32.97 1.17
C PHE A 430 15.41 33.34 1.39
N GLN A 431 15.04 34.59 1.03
CA GLN A 431 13.63 35.00 1.08
C GLN A 431 12.76 34.18 0.12
N MET A 432 13.30 33.80 -1.05
CA MET A 432 12.60 32.93 -1.99
C MET A 432 12.37 31.53 -1.43
N LEU A 433 13.34 30.96 -0.71
CA LEU A 433 13.15 29.68 -0.01
C LEU A 433 12.06 29.75 1.04
N GLU A 434 12.05 30.82 1.86
CA GLU A 434 11.00 31.04 2.86
C GLU A 434 9.63 31.23 2.22
N TYR A 435 9.56 31.95 1.10
CA TYR A 435 8.33 32.12 0.32
C TYR A 435 7.80 30.77 -0.24
N LEU A 436 8.69 29.91 -0.75
CA LEU A 436 8.33 28.57 -1.22
C LEU A 436 7.79 27.68 -0.08
N ASP A 437 8.39 27.80 1.12
CA ASP A 437 7.86 27.10 2.30
C ASP A 437 6.47 27.60 2.67
N GLY A 438 6.22 28.91 2.58
CA GLY A 438 4.89 29.49 2.78
C GLY A 438 3.85 28.99 1.75
N ILE A 439 4.25 28.85 0.49
CA ILE A 439 3.36 28.26 -0.54
C ILE A 439 3.07 26.79 -0.21
N ARG A 440 4.07 26.00 0.19
CA ARG A 440 3.88 24.61 0.62
C ARG A 440 2.86 24.53 1.75
N GLU A 441 3.05 25.35 2.79
CA GLU A 441 2.12 25.41 3.93
C GLU A 441 0.68 25.74 3.49
N SER A 442 0.54 26.69 2.57
CA SER A 442 -0.77 27.05 2.02
C SER A 442 -1.40 25.93 1.20
N ARG A 443 -0.61 25.20 0.39
CA ARG A 443 -1.09 24.11 -0.45
C ARG A 443 -1.38 22.83 0.33
N ALA A 444 -0.53 22.46 1.30
CA ALA A 444 -0.69 21.26 2.11
C ALA A 444 -1.62 21.44 3.31
N GLY A 445 -1.81 22.69 3.77
CA GLY A 445 -2.59 22.98 4.97
C GLY A 445 -1.88 22.61 6.28
N ILE A 446 -0.54 22.57 6.25
CA ILE A 446 0.28 22.25 7.42
C ILE A 446 1.24 23.41 7.63
N SER A 447 1.21 24.01 8.80
CA SER A 447 2.12 25.08 9.18
C SER A 447 3.18 24.58 10.18
N LYS A 448 4.34 25.24 10.21
CA LYS A 448 5.38 25.03 11.23
C LYS A 448 4.83 25.21 12.65
N HIS A 449 3.85 26.07 12.81
CA HIS A 449 3.16 26.32 14.10
C HIS A 449 2.38 25.09 14.59
N SER A 450 1.77 24.31 13.68
CA SER A 450 0.98 23.13 14.05
C SER A 450 1.84 21.98 14.61
N GLN A 451 3.16 22.07 14.42
CA GLN A 451 4.13 21.04 14.82
C GLN A 451 4.94 21.42 16.07
N GLY A 452 4.67 22.59 16.66
CA GLY A 452 5.43 23.07 17.82
C GLY A 452 6.88 23.48 17.49
N LEU A 453 7.22 23.63 16.20
CA LEU A 453 8.59 23.94 15.73
C LEU A 453 8.86 25.44 15.58
N ASP A 454 7.91 26.30 15.91
CA ASP A 454 8.11 27.75 15.77
C ASP A 454 8.64 28.38 17.05
N GLU A 455 9.94 28.59 17.06
CA GLU A 455 10.64 29.30 18.13
C GLU A 455 10.18 30.77 18.26
N ASN A 456 9.69 31.37 17.17
CA ASN A 456 9.23 32.77 17.16
C ASN A 456 7.83 32.92 17.77
N ALA A 457 7.00 31.90 17.76
CA ALA A 457 5.71 31.89 18.43
C ALA A 457 5.86 32.02 19.96
N LEU A 458 7.01 31.58 20.51
CA LEU A 458 7.35 31.70 21.94
C LEU A 458 8.00 33.04 22.27
N LYS A 459 8.58 33.73 21.30
CA LYS A 459 9.37 34.96 21.50
C LYS A 459 8.61 36.28 21.20
N SER A 460 7.52 36.21 20.45
CA SER A 460 6.77 37.39 20.03
C SER A 460 5.51 37.57 20.89
N HIS A 461 5.11 38.81 21.10
CA HIS A 461 3.88 39.20 21.81
C HIS A 461 2.56 38.76 21.18
N THR A 462 2.57 37.58 20.49
CA THR A 462 1.38 36.95 19.92
C THR A 462 0.54 36.40 21.07
N THR A 463 -0.70 36.83 21.15
CA THR A 463 -1.65 36.31 22.13
C THR A 463 -1.95 34.81 21.84
N ALA A 464 -2.11 34.01 22.88
CA ALA A 464 -2.45 32.60 22.80
C ALA A 464 -3.67 32.34 21.88
N THR A 465 -4.58 33.31 21.80
CA THR A 465 -5.77 33.28 20.93
C THR A 465 -5.40 33.36 19.44
N ALA A 466 -4.42 34.19 19.06
CA ALA A 466 -3.97 34.31 17.67
C ALA A 466 -3.25 33.03 17.20
N VAL A 467 -2.42 32.44 18.06
CA VAL A 467 -1.75 31.16 17.79
C VAL A 467 -2.79 30.05 17.64
N ALA A 468 -3.80 30.01 18.51
CA ALA A 468 -4.89 29.02 18.41
C ALA A 468 -5.71 29.18 17.14
N GLN A 469 -5.97 30.40 16.66
CA GLN A 469 -6.69 30.65 15.40
C GLN A 469 -5.87 30.20 14.17
N VAL A 470 -4.58 30.44 14.14
CA VAL A 470 -3.69 29.98 13.04
C VAL A 470 -3.59 28.46 13.03
N MET A 471 -3.44 27.82 14.19
CA MET A 471 -3.45 26.35 14.31
C MET A 471 -4.78 25.76 13.83
N SER A 472 -5.92 26.38 14.21
CA SER A 472 -7.25 25.97 13.78
C SER A 472 -7.42 26.05 12.26
N ALA A 473 -6.95 27.11 11.60
CA ALA A 473 -7.05 27.28 10.16
C ALA A 473 -6.21 26.24 9.38
N ALA A 474 -5.01 25.91 9.85
CA ALA A 474 -4.18 24.87 9.26
C ALA A 474 -4.82 23.46 9.42
N GLN A 475 -5.42 23.18 10.56
CA GLN A 475 -6.09 21.92 10.84
C GLN A 475 -7.31 21.67 9.95
N GLN A 476 -8.04 22.73 9.53
CA GLN A 476 -9.24 22.59 8.70
C GLN A 476 -9.02 21.83 7.40
N ARG A 477 -7.83 21.93 6.79
CA ARG A 477 -7.55 21.22 5.54
C ARG A 477 -7.27 19.73 5.79
N VAL A 478 -6.55 19.41 6.85
CA VAL A 478 -6.34 18.02 7.28
C VAL A 478 -7.65 17.38 7.71
N GLU A 479 -8.51 18.15 8.41
CA GLU A 479 -9.88 17.71 8.76
C GLU A 479 -10.73 17.43 7.52
N LEU A 480 -10.61 18.25 6.47
CA LEU A 480 -11.32 18.00 5.21
C LEU A 480 -10.84 16.70 4.54
N ILE A 481 -9.52 16.44 4.54
CA ILE A 481 -8.96 15.17 4.04
C ILE A 481 -9.47 14.00 4.89
N ALA A 482 -9.43 14.13 6.22
CA ALA A 482 -9.95 13.11 7.13
C ALA A 482 -11.44 12.85 6.88
N ARG A 483 -12.23 13.90 6.68
CA ARG A 483 -13.65 13.76 6.35
C ARG A 483 -13.88 13.09 4.99
N ASN A 484 -13.07 13.42 3.98
CA ASN A 484 -13.11 12.72 2.70
C ASN A 484 -12.80 11.23 2.88
N PHE A 485 -11.79 10.88 3.68
CA PHE A 485 -11.45 9.49 3.98
C PHE A 485 -12.58 8.78 4.73
N ALA A 486 -13.17 9.43 5.73
CA ALA A 486 -14.30 8.87 6.46
C ALA A 486 -15.49 8.55 5.56
N GLU A 487 -15.88 9.51 4.70
CA GLU A 487 -17.09 9.38 3.87
C GLU A 487 -16.89 8.54 2.60
N THR A 488 -15.67 8.49 2.04
CA THR A 488 -15.40 7.76 0.79
C THR A 488 -14.93 6.32 1.00
N GLY A 489 -14.31 6.03 2.12
CA GLY A 489 -13.71 4.70 2.32
C GLY A 489 -14.02 4.07 3.66
N VAL A 490 -13.62 4.73 4.77
CA VAL A 490 -13.72 4.10 6.10
C VAL A 490 -15.14 3.66 6.43
N LYS A 491 -16.13 4.50 6.17
CA LYS A 491 -17.54 4.21 6.40
C LYS A 491 -18.06 3.06 5.51
N GLU A 492 -17.60 3.00 4.27
CA GLU A 492 -17.94 1.92 3.34
C GLU A 492 -17.26 0.61 3.78
N LEU A 493 -15.98 0.65 4.17
CA LEU A 493 -15.25 -0.50 4.70
C LEU A 493 -16.01 -1.16 5.86
N MET A 494 -16.41 -0.37 6.85
CA MET A 494 -17.10 -0.89 8.03
C MET A 494 -18.51 -1.42 7.72
N ARG A 495 -19.15 -0.89 6.69
CA ARG A 495 -20.43 -1.43 6.20
C ARG A 495 -20.25 -2.77 5.50
N VAL A 496 -19.20 -2.90 4.68
CA VAL A 496 -18.89 -4.16 4.01
C VAL A 496 -18.51 -5.23 5.03
N ILE A 497 -17.68 -4.92 6.02
CA ILE A 497 -17.37 -5.84 7.12
C ILE A 497 -18.66 -6.31 7.80
N TYR A 498 -19.56 -5.38 8.13
CA TYR A 498 -20.84 -5.70 8.77
C TYR A 498 -21.75 -6.56 7.87
N SER A 499 -21.69 -6.41 6.56
CA SER A 499 -22.52 -7.21 5.63
C SER A 499 -21.97 -8.61 5.37
N LEU A 500 -20.67 -8.84 5.61
CA LEU A 500 -20.03 -10.15 5.46
C LEU A 500 -20.22 -11.05 6.69
N VAL A 501 -20.59 -10.46 7.83
CA VAL A 501 -20.80 -11.11 9.11
C VAL A 501 -22.27 -11.30 9.40
#